data_500d6f9f6375202d0ee25af1d10240cb
#
_entry.id   500d6f9f6375202d0ee25af1d10240cb
#
_cell.length_a   1.000
_cell.length_b   1.000
_cell.length_c   1.000
_cell.angle_alpha   90.00
_cell.angle_beta   90.00
_cell.angle_gamma   90.00
#
_symmetry.space_group_name_H-M   'P 1'
#
loop_
_entity.id
_entity.type
_entity.pdbx_description
1 polymer ?
#
loop_
_entity_poly.entity_id
_entity_poly.type
_entity_poly.pdbx_seq_one_letter_code
_entity_poly.pdbx_strand_id
1 'polypeptide(L)'
;AISKLGGNKMNVLLWLGFALVNFFLIVLVYKLFGKSGLFAWIAMGTILANIQVLKSVDFDLGIITIAATLGNIMYGTLFLVTDALGEKYGHKDAKKAVYIGFFSLISMVIVMQISLLFEPNAFDFAQGALETIFGIVPRIALASLIAYGISQMLDVHLFKFLKERTTEKELWKRNIGSTVISQLIDTIIFVPIAFLLIGGIPGGYPNEIVWEIFWTTYIIKVAVAAIDTPFVYL
;
A
#
# COMPACT_ATOMS: atom_id res chain seq x y z
N ALA A 1 -2.34 -7.46 -32.34
CA ALA A 1 -3.33 -7.95 -31.34
C ALA A 1 -2.76 -9.12 -30.49
N ILE A 2 -1.96 -10.03 -31.09
CA ILE A 2 -1.43 -11.23 -30.40
C ILE A 2 -0.33 -10.88 -29.36
N SER A 3 0.42 -9.79 -29.57
CA SER A 3 1.48 -9.36 -28.64
C SER A 3 0.97 -8.78 -27.32
N LYS A 4 -0.25 -8.24 -27.30
CA LYS A 4 -0.88 -7.70 -26.07
C LYS A 4 -1.41 -8.80 -25.14
N LEU A 5 -1.91 -9.91 -25.67
CA LEU A 5 -2.42 -11.05 -24.87
C LEU A 5 -1.34 -11.76 -24.06
N GLY A 6 -0.10 -11.84 -24.57
CA GLY A 6 1.02 -12.44 -23.84
C GLY A 6 1.57 -11.55 -22.70
N GLY A 7 1.54 -10.22 -22.88
CA GLY A 7 2.08 -9.27 -21.91
C GLY A 7 1.23 -9.16 -20.62
N ASN A 8 -0.08 -9.27 -20.72
CA ASN A 8 -0.98 -9.11 -19.58
C ASN A 8 -1.00 -10.32 -18.63
N LYS A 9 -0.85 -11.54 -19.16
CA LYS A 9 -0.67 -12.76 -18.35
C LYS A 9 0.65 -12.74 -17.59
N MET A 10 1.70 -12.21 -18.20
CA MET A 10 3.00 -12.02 -17.54
C MET A 10 2.87 -11.06 -16.36
N ASN A 11 2.08 -10.00 -16.46
CA ASN A 11 1.86 -9.07 -15.36
C ASN A 11 1.22 -9.74 -14.14
N VAL A 12 0.29 -10.68 -14.33
CA VAL A 12 -0.31 -11.45 -13.22
C VAL A 12 0.74 -12.31 -12.51
N LEU A 13 1.59 -13.01 -13.25
CA LEU A 13 2.67 -13.82 -12.68
C LEU A 13 3.70 -12.95 -11.95
N LEU A 14 4.09 -11.83 -12.54
CA LEU A 14 5.00 -10.86 -11.93
C LEU A 14 4.39 -10.28 -10.65
N TRP A 15 3.09 -9.98 -10.63
CA TRP A 15 2.39 -9.47 -9.47
C TRP A 15 2.39 -10.48 -8.30
N LEU A 16 2.08 -11.75 -8.59
CA LEU A 16 2.15 -12.83 -7.60
C LEU A 16 3.58 -13.02 -7.09
N GLY A 17 4.56 -13.07 -7.98
CA GLY A 17 5.98 -13.16 -7.63
C GLY A 17 6.42 -11.98 -6.76
N PHE A 18 6.00 -10.77 -7.11
CA PHE A 18 6.29 -9.56 -6.35
C PHE A 18 5.67 -9.60 -4.94
N ALA A 19 4.43 -10.08 -4.79
CA ALA A 19 3.80 -10.27 -3.49
C ALA A 19 4.58 -11.28 -2.64
N LEU A 20 4.93 -12.45 -3.21
CA LEU A 20 5.72 -13.48 -2.51
C LEU A 20 7.10 -12.97 -2.07
N VAL A 21 7.79 -12.23 -2.93
CA VAL A 21 9.08 -11.61 -2.58
C VAL A 21 8.93 -10.64 -1.41
N ASN A 22 7.90 -9.80 -1.41
CA ASN A 22 7.66 -8.87 -0.29
C ASN A 22 7.40 -9.64 1.01
N PHE A 23 6.55 -10.66 0.99
CA PHE A 23 6.28 -11.48 2.18
C PHE A 23 7.53 -12.19 2.69
N PHE A 24 8.33 -12.76 1.78
CA PHE A 24 9.61 -13.36 2.16
C PHE A 24 10.55 -12.34 2.81
N LEU A 25 10.64 -11.13 2.26
CA LEU A 25 11.48 -10.06 2.80
C LEU A 25 11.00 -9.60 4.19
N ILE A 26 9.67 -9.57 4.44
CA ILE A 26 9.12 -9.27 5.78
C ILE A 26 9.57 -10.32 6.78
N VAL A 27 9.43 -11.60 6.44
CA VAL A 27 9.89 -12.70 7.31
C VAL A 27 11.40 -12.63 7.54
N LEU A 28 12.16 -12.34 6.50
CA LEU A 28 13.62 -12.21 6.58
C LEU A 28 14.03 -11.05 7.49
N VAL A 29 13.47 -9.86 7.29
CA VAL A 29 13.78 -8.68 8.12
C VAL A 29 13.36 -8.87 9.56
N TYR A 30 12.26 -9.59 9.79
CA TYR A 30 11.84 -9.97 11.12
C TYR A 30 12.82 -10.94 11.77
N LYS A 31 13.28 -11.96 11.05
CA LYS A 31 14.28 -12.92 11.58
C LYS A 31 15.64 -12.28 11.89
N LEU A 32 16.05 -11.31 11.07
CA LEU A 32 17.35 -10.63 11.24
C LEU A 32 17.32 -9.55 12.32
N PHE A 33 16.24 -8.79 12.41
CA PHE A 33 16.18 -7.56 13.21
C PHE A 33 15.00 -7.52 14.21
N GLY A 34 14.18 -8.56 14.26
CA GLY A 34 13.04 -8.64 15.17
C GLY A 34 12.04 -7.50 14.97
N LYS A 35 11.55 -6.98 16.08
CA LYS A 35 10.59 -5.87 16.11
C LYS A 35 11.08 -4.61 15.38
N SER A 36 12.36 -4.29 15.50
CA SER A 36 12.97 -3.13 14.84
C SER A 36 12.93 -3.27 13.31
N GLY A 37 13.09 -4.49 12.79
CA GLY A 37 12.95 -4.79 11.37
C GLY A 37 11.54 -4.54 10.85
N LEU A 38 10.51 -4.88 11.62
CA LEU A 38 9.12 -4.60 11.26
C LEU A 38 8.84 -3.08 11.21
N PHE A 39 9.35 -2.30 12.15
CA PHE A 39 9.24 -0.83 12.09
C PHE A 39 10.00 -0.24 10.89
N ALA A 40 11.18 -0.77 10.57
CA ALA A 40 11.92 -0.35 9.37
C ALA A 40 11.15 -0.69 8.08
N TRP A 41 10.49 -1.86 8.03
CA TRP A 41 9.62 -2.21 6.92
C TRP A 41 8.46 -1.24 6.74
N ILE A 42 7.80 -0.84 7.83
CA ILE A 42 6.72 0.16 7.79
C ILE A 42 7.22 1.48 7.21
N ALA A 43 8.37 1.98 7.68
CA ALA A 43 8.93 3.23 7.18
C ALA A 43 9.24 3.16 5.68
N MET A 44 9.98 2.14 5.25
CA MET A 44 10.34 1.91 3.86
C MET A 44 9.11 1.63 2.99
N GLY A 45 8.24 0.75 3.44
CA GLY A 45 7.07 0.31 2.69
C GLY A 45 6.07 1.45 2.44
N THR A 46 5.89 2.34 3.41
CA THR A 46 5.02 3.50 3.25
C THR A 46 5.55 4.45 2.16
N ILE A 47 6.85 4.68 2.11
CA ILE A 47 7.50 5.48 1.06
C ILE A 47 7.34 4.81 -0.30
N LEU A 48 7.72 3.53 -0.40
CA LEU A 48 7.65 2.78 -1.65
C LEU A 48 6.23 2.66 -2.19
N ALA A 49 5.24 2.43 -1.34
CA ALA A 49 3.84 2.34 -1.74
C ALA A 49 3.35 3.62 -2.40
N ASN A 50 3.70 4.79 -1.86
CA ASN A 50 3.31 6.09 -2.41
C ASN A 50 4.04 6.44 -3.72
N ILE A 51 5.21 5.89 -3.98
CA ILE A 51 5.89 6.00 -5.26
C ILE A 51 5.30 5.00 -6.26
N GLN A 52 5.10 3.76 -5.85
CA GLN A 52 4.61 2.68 -6.72
C GLN A 52 3.15 2.85 -7.15
N VAL A 53 2.35 3.60 -6.41
CA VAL A 53 0.96 3.92 -6.81
C VAL A 53 0.90 4.67 -8.14
N LEU A 54 1.97 5.36 -8.53
CA LEU A 54 2.09 6.03 -9.84
C LEU A 54 2.25 5.06 -11.01
N LYS A 55 2.65 3.80 -10.74
CA LYS A 55 2.79 2.78 -11.77
C LYS A 55 1.49 1.98 -11.90
N SER A 56 0.74 2.23 -12.97
CA SER A 56 -0.43 1.45 -13.35
C SER A 56 -0.02 0.29 -14.28
N VAL A 57 -0.69 -0.84 -14.11
CA VAL A 57 -0.54 -2.04 -14.92
C VAL A 57 -1.89 -2.67 -15.19
N ASP A 58 -2.02 -3.33 -16.34
CA ASP A 58 -3.22 -4.07 -16.70
C ASP A 58 -3.00 -5.56 -16.40
N PHE A 59 -3.98 -6.18 -15.73
CA PHE A 59 -4.07 -7.61 -15.50
C PHE A 59 -5.15 -8.21 -16.40
N ASP A 60 -4.76 -9.14 -17.23
CA ASP A 60 -5.68 -9.93 -18.03
C ASP A 60 -6.00 -11.24 -17.30
N LEU A 61 -7.25 -11.34 -16.84
CA LEU A 61 -7.78 -12.53 -16.18
C LEU A 61 -8.50 -13.45 -17.16
N GLY A 62 -8.37 -13.21 -18.46
CA GLY A 62 -8.97 -14.00 -19.55
C GLY A 62 -10.41 -13.61 -19.87
N ILE A 63 -11.22 -13.23 -18.90
CA ILE A 63 -12.62 -12.80 -19.06
C ILE A 63 -12.71 -11.28 -19.00
N ILE A 64 -11.90 -10.66 -18.16
CA ILE A 64 -11.84 -9.20 -17.95
C ILE A 64 -10.40 -8.74 -17.84
N THR A 65 -10.12 -7.52 -18.26
CA THR A 65 -8.86 -6.82 -18.02
C THR A 65 -9.09 -5.78 -16.93
N ILE A 66 -8.24 -5.79 -15.91
CA ILE A 66 -8.36 -4.92 -14.74
C ILE A 66 -7.13 -4.03 -14.64
N ALA A 67 -7.32 -2.73 -14.61
CA ALA A 67 -6.26 -1.77 -14.30
C ALA A 67 -6.02 -1.68 -12.80
N ALA A 68 -4.76 -1.76 -12.39
CA ALA A 68 -4.37 -1.63 -10.99
C ALA A 68 -3.02 -0.92 -10.83
N THR A 69 -2.76 -0.41 -9.64
CA THR A 69 -1.47 0.17 -9.29
C THR A 69 -0.62 -0.81 -8.50
N LEU A 70 0.71 -0.76 -8.67
CA LEU A 70 1.62 -1.64 -7.93
C LEU A 70 1.68 -1.31 -6.44
N GLY A 71 1.37 -0.10 -6.04
CA GLY A 71 1.33 0.33 -4.64
C GLY A 71 0.42 -0.53 -3.74
N ASN A 72 -0.60 -1.16 -4.31
CA ASN A 72 -1.54 -1.99 -3.57
C ASN A 72 -0.88 -3.17 -2.83
N ILE A 73 0.16 -3.78 -3.40
CA ILE A 73 0.91 -4.87 -2.74
C ILE A 73 1.63 -4.32 -1.51
N MET A 74 2.38 -3.23 -1.69
CA MET A 74 3.11 -2.63 -0.58
C MET A 74 2.19 -2.17 0.54
N TYR A 75 1.04 -1.58 0.23
CA TYR A 75 0.03 -1.23 1.23
C TYR A 75 -0.49 -2.46 1.98
N GLY A 76 -0.76 -3.56 1.29
CA GLY A 76 -1.13 -4.84 1.94
C GLY A 76 -0.07 -5.27 2.95
N THR A 77 1.21 -5.18 2.62
CA THR A 77 2.29 -5.55 3.54
C THR A 77 2.36 -4.68 4.80
N LEU A 78 1.90 -3.42 4.74
CA LEU A 78 1.85 -2.55 5.92
C LEU A 78 0.79 -3.04 6.92
N PHE A 79 -0.37 -3.47 6.44
CA PHE A 79 -1.40 -4.07 7.28
C PHE A 79 -0.91 -5.38 7.91
N LEU A 80 -0.35 -6.29 7.11
CA LEU A 80 0.27 -7.52 7.60
C LEU A 80 1.27 -7.26 8.73
N VAL A 81 2.17 -6.28 8.56
CA VAL A 81 3.19 -5.95 9.56
C VAL A 81 2.59 -5.34 10.82
N THR A 82 1.57 -4.47 10.71
CA THR A 82 0.88 -3.93 11.89
C THR A 82 0.10 -5.00 12.64
N ASP A 83 -0.51 -5.96 11.94
CA ASP A 83 -1.18 -7.10 12.55
C ASP A 83 -0.19 -8.02 13.27
N ALA A 84 0.95 -8.32 12.63
CA ALA A 84 2.03 -9.09 13.26
C ALA A 84 2.60 -8.39 14.51
N LEU A 85 2.74 -7.06 14.48
CA LEU A 85 3.13 -6.27 15.65
C LEU A 85 2.05 -6.32 16.74
N GLY A 86 0.78 -6.20 16.37
CA GLY A 86 -0.35 -6.29 17.27
C GLY A 86 -0.47 -7.67 17.94
N GLU A 87 -0.18 -8.73 17.20
CA GLU A 87 -0.20 -10.10 17.70
C GLU A 87 0.96 -10.39 18.64
N LYS A 88 2.19 -10.08 18.22
CA LYS A 88 3.42 -10.47 18.93
C LYS A 88 3.84 -9.50 20.04
N TYR A 89 3.59 -8.20 19.86
CA TYR A 89 4.09 -7.14 20.75
C TYR A 89 2.98 -6.26 21.34
N GLY A 90 1.75 -6.43 20.86
CA GLY A 90 0.58 -5.77 21.40
C GLY A 90 0.21 -4.45 20.70
N HIS A 91 -0.98 -3.99 21.03
CA HIS A 91 -1.65 -2.86 20.38
C HIS A 91 -0.86 -1.53 20.39
N LYS A 92 -0.05 -1.28 21.42
CA LYS A 92 0.78 -0.07 21.50
C LYS A 92 1.84 -0.03 20.39
N ASP A 93 2.47 -1.17 20.09
CA ASP A 93 3.47 -1.27 19.04
C ASP A 93 2.83 -1.20 17.64
N ALA A 94 1.65 -1.80 17.45
CA ALA A 94 0.89 -1.65 16.21
C ALA A 94 0.56 -0.18 15.94
N LYS A 95 0.04 0.57 16.92
CA LYS A 95 -0.19 2.02 16.78
C LYS A 95 1.08 2.81 16.51
N LYS A 96 2.19 2.46 17.18
CA LYS A 96 3.49 3.09 16.94
C LYS A 96 3.94 2.93 15.50
N ALA A 97 3.71 1.74 14.90
CA ALA A 97 4.00 1.49 13.49
C ALA A 97 3.25 2.46 12.56
N VAL A 98 1.96 2.70 12.82
CA VAL A 98 1.16 3.66 12.06
C VAL A 98 1.77 5.07 12.11
N TYR A 99 2.17 5.54 13.30
CA TYR A 99 2.82 6.85 13.43
C TYR A 99 4.19 6.92 12.73
N ILE A 100 4.96 5.81 12.74
CA ILE A 100 6.22 5.71 11.99
C ILE A 100 5.94 5.83 10.48
N GLY A 101 4.91 5.17 9.97
CA GLY A 101 4.46 5.31 8.59
C GLY A 101 4.12 6.75 8.22
N PHE A 102 3.35 7.44 9.05
CA PHE A 102 3.02 8.86 8.85
C PHE A 102 4.25 9.75 8.82
N PHE A 103 5.11 9.62 9.82
CA PHE A 103 6.33 10.39 9.89
C PHE A 103 7.22 10.18 8.66
N SER A 104 7.36 8.92 8.23
CA SER A 104 8.17 8.56 7.06
C SER A 104 7.61 9.19 5.78
N LEU A 105 6.30 9.15 5.58
CA LEU A 105 5.66 9.72 4.40
C LEU A 105 5.79 11.25 4.35
N ILE A 106 5.49 11.92 5.46
CA ILE A 106 5.62 13.37 5.57
C ILE A 106 7.06 13.80 5.36
N SER A 107 8.00 13.11 6.00
CA SER A 107 9.44 13.40 5.87
C SER A 107 9.91 13.23 4.43
N MET A 108 9.50 12.16 3.75
CA MET A 108 9.83 11.93 2.35
C MET A 108 9.32 13.07 1.46
N VAL A 109 8.06 13.48 1.65
CA VAL A 109 7.49 14.60 0.87
C VAL A 109 8.31 15.87 1.08
N ILE A 110 8.57 16.25 2.34
CA ILE A 110 9.34 17.48 2.65
C ILE A 110 10.74 17.42 2.05
N VAL A 111 11.48 16.33 2.29
CA VAL A 111 12.86 16.19 1.83
C VAL A 111 12.93 16.23 0.30
N MET A 112 12.01 15.55 -0.39
CA MET A 112 12.01 15.52 -1.86
C MET A 112 11.57 16.86 -2.46
N GLN A 113 10.60 17.56 -1.84
CA GLN A 113 10.25 18.91 -2.32
C GLN A 113 11.41 19.90 -2.17
N ILE A 114 12.15 19.84 -1.04
CA ILE A 114 13.36 20.66 -0.87
C ILE A 114 14.42 20.30 -1.90
N SER A 115 14.62 19.00 -2.18
CA SER A 115 15.58 18.55 -3.19
C SER A 115 15.30 19.11 -4.59
N LEU A 116 14.02 19.25 -4.96
CA LEU A 116 13.61 19.83 -6.25
C LEU A 116 13.85 21.35 -6.37
N LEU A 117 14.15 22.04 -5.26
CA LEU A 117 14.47 23.48 -5.28
C LEU A 117 15.93 23.76 -5.67
N PHE A 118 16.80 22.77 -5.64
CA PHE A 118 18.17 22.93 -6.07
C PHE A 118 18.26 23.01 -7.60
N GLU A 119 19.00 23.99 -8.12
CA GLU A 119 19.21 24.15 -9.56
C GLU A 119 20.07 23.00 -10.12
N PRO A 120 19.60 22.28 -11.16
CA PRO A 120 20.35 21.19 -11.77
C PRO A 120 21.60 21.74 -12.48
N ASN A 121 22.70 21.03 -12.42
CA ASN A 121 23.89 21.34 -13.18
C ASN A 121 23.85 20.71 -14.59
N ALA A 122 24.85 21.03 -15.43
CA ALA A 122 24.91 20.57 -16.83
C ALA A 122 25.01 19.05 -17.00
N PHE A 123 25.32 18.29 -15.95
CA PHE A 123 25.42 16.83 -15.96
C PHE A 123 24.23 16.14 -15.30
N ASP A 124 23.24 16.91 -14.83
CA ASP A 124 22.04 16.34 -14.21
C ASP A 124 21.14 15.72 -15.29
N PHE A 125 20.91 14.42 -15.15
CA PHE A 125 20.00 13.64 -16.00
C PHE A 125 18.69 13.26 -15.28
N ALA A 126 18.59 13.55 -13.97
CA ALA A 126 17.55 13.01 -13.11
C ALA A 126 16.43 14.03 -12.81
N GLN A 127 16.70 15.34 -12.92
CA GLN A 127 15.77 16.41 -12.51
C GLN A 127 14.37 16.21 -13.09
N GLY A 128 14.25 16.01 -14.41
CA GLY A 128 12.94 15.85 -15.07
C GLY A 128 12.16 14.62 -14.60
N ALA A 129 12.85 13.51 -14.29
CA ALA A 129 12.24 12.31 -13.75
C ALA A 129 11.79 12.53 -12.29
N LEU A 130 12.60 13.20 -11.48
CA LEU A 130 12.27 13.54 -10.09
C LEU A 130 11.09 14.52 -10.02
N GLU A 131 11.06 15.55 -10.88
CA GLU A 131 9.92 16.47 -10.99
C GLU A 131 8.65 15.76 -11.39
N THR A 132 8.71 14.84 -12.35
CA THR A 132 7.55 14.06 -12.79
C THR A 132 6.99 13.21 -11.65
N ILE A 133 7.84 12.53 -10.90
CA ILE A 133 7.42 11.66 -9.81
C ILE A 133 6.99 12.50 -8.59
N PHE A 134 7.90 13.31 -8.07
CA PHE A 134 7.68 14.01 -6.80
C PHE A 134 6.88 15.30 -6.92
N GLY A 135 6.61 15.80 -8.11
CA GLY A 135 5.63 16.87 -8.33
C GLY A 135 4.19 16.42 -8.07
N ILE A 136 3.88 15.14 -8.29
CA ILE A 136 2.54 14.56 -8.06
C ILE A 136 2.42 13.95 -6.66
N VAL A 137 3.51 13.40 -6.12
CA VAL A 137 3.53 12.68 -4.84
C VAL A 137 2.93 13.46 -3.66
N PRO A 138 3.11 14.78 -3.47
CA PRO A 138 2.50 15.49 -2.35
C PRO A 138 0.98 15.39 -2.30
N ARG A 139 0.32 15.39 -3.46
CA ARG A 139 -1.14 15.26 -3.57
C ARG A 139 -1.60 13.85 -3.21
N ILE A 140 -0.92 12.85 -3.75
CA ILE A 140 -1.18 11.44 -3.44
C ILE A 140 -0.88 11.16 -1.97
N ALA A 141 0.21 11.70 -1.43
CA ALA A 141 0.58 11.56 -0.02
C ALA A 141 -0.49 12.15 0.90
N LEU A 142 -1.07 13.30 0.57
CA LEU A 142 -2.17 13.87 1.36
C LEU A 142 -3.39 12.96 1.39
N ALA A 143 -3.82 12.46 0.22
CA ALA A 143 -4.91 11.49 0.12
C ALA A 143 -4.61 10.21 0.93
N SER A 144 -3.38 9.69 0.79
CA SER A 144 -2.91 8.50 1.51
C SER A 144 -2.84 8.72 3.02
N LEU A 145 -2.38 9.88 3.50
CA LEU A 145 -2.31 10.19 4.93
C LEU A 145 -3.71 10.19 5.57
N ILE A 146 -4.68 10.80 4.91
CA ILE A 146 -6.07 10.85 5.41
C ILE A 146 -6.66 9.43 5.41
N ALA A 147 -6.58 8.73 4.27
CA ALA A 147 -7.12 7.38 4.14
C ALA A 147 -6.43 6.40 5.08
N TYR A 148 -5.11 6.33 5.04
CA TYR A 148 -4.29 5.46 5.88
C TYR A 148 -4.46 5.79 7.37
N GLY A 149 -4.56 7.09 7.74
CA GLY A 149 -4.76 7.49 9.12
C GLY A 149 -6.02 6.92 9.72
N ILE A 150 -7.11 6.98 8.99
CA ILE A 150 -8.41 6.50 9.44
C ILE A 150 -8.48 4.97 9.34
N SER A 151 -8.13 4.40 8.20
CA SER A 151 -8.26 2.97 7.94
C SER A 151 -7.32 2.14 8.80
N GLN A 152 -6.06 2.54 8.93
CA GLN A 152 -5.07 1.80 9.70
C GLN A 152 -5.34 1.88 11.21
N MET A 153 -5.79 3.04 11.72
CA MET A 153 -6.21 3.12 13.10
C MET A 153 -7.45 2.26 13.39
N LEU A 154 -8.39 2.22 12.45
CA LEU A 154 -9.54 1.33 12.52
C LEU A 154 -9.11 -0.12 12.53
N ASP A 155 -8.19 -0.52 11.63
CA ASP A 155 -7.65 -1.88 11.54
C ASP A 155 -7.02 -2.32 12.87
N VAL A 156 -6.12 -1.53 13.42
CA VAL A 156 -5.47 -1.82 14.72
C VAL A 156 -6.49 -1.97 15.86
N HIS A 157 -7.58 -1.20 15.85
CA HIS A 157 -8.63 -1.33 16.85
C HIS A 157 -9.51 -2.56 16.62
N LEU A 158 -9.89 -2.84 15.38
CA LEU A 158 -10.65 -4.03 15.01
C LEU A 158 -9.87 -5.31 15.27
N PHE A 159 -8.58 -5.34 14.90
CA PHE A 159 -7.71 -6.47 15.19
C PHE A 159 -7.64 -6.75 16.69
N LYS A 160 -7.43 -5.72 17.52
CA LYS A 160 -7.47 -5.86 18.98
C LYS A 160 -8.80 -6.40 19.48
N PHE A 161 -9.93 -5.82 19.03
CA PHE A 161 -11.27 -6.25 19.40
C PHE A 161 -11.53 -7.72 19.04
N LEU A 162 -11.11 -8.16 17.86
CA LEU A 162 -11.21 -9.53 17.41
C LEU A 162 -10.27 -10.47 18.18
N LYS A 163 -9.05 -10.01 18.49
CA LYS A 163 -8.07 -10.76 19.28
C LYS A 163 -8.59 -11.12 20.67
N GLU A 164 -9.34 -10.23 21.32
CA GLU A 164 -9.96 -10.46 22.62
C GLU A 164 -11.13 -11.49 22.59
N ARG A 165 -11.61 -11.84 21.37
CA ARG A 165 -12.78 -12.74 21.15
C ARG A 165 -12.44 -14.01 20.39
N THR A 166 -11.21 -14.18 19.94
CA THR A 166 -10.76 -15.32 19.14
C THR A 166 -9.59 -16.01 19.81
N THR A 167 -9.42 -17.30 19.50
CA THR A 167 -8.30 -18.11 19.98
C THR A 167 -7.07 -17.91 19.08
N GLU A 168 -5.89 -18.39 19.53
CA GLU A 168 -4.65 -18.33 18.73
C GLU A 168 -4.78 -19.06 17.38
N LYS A 169 -5.57 -20.14 17.34
CA LYS A 169 -5.83 -20.90 16.10
C LYS A 169 -6.69 -20.14 15.10
N GLU A 170 -7.36 -19.08 15.53
CA GLU A 170 -8.26 -18.26 14.72
C GLU A 170 -7.62 -16.92 14.30
N LEU A 171 -6.29 -16.84 14.30
CA LEU A 171 -5.55 -15.64 13.88
C LEU A 171 -6.00 -15.12 12.51
N TRP A 172 -6.27 -16.02 11.56
CA TRP A 172 -6.76 -15.67 10.24
C TRP A 172 -8.10 -14.88 10.27
N LYS A 173 -8.99 -15.16 11.23
CA LYS A 173 -10.28 -14.44 11.35
C LYS A 173 -10.06 -12.99 11.74
N ARG A 174 -9.11 -12.72 12.66
CA ARG A 174 -8.81 -11.35 13.07
C ARG A 174 -8.01 -10.60 12.03
N ASN A 175 -7.06 -11.26 11.36
CA ASN A 175 -6.29 -10.67 10.26
C ASN A 175 -7.21 -10.29 9.09
N ILE A 176 -7.91 -11.24 8.50
CA ILE A 176 -8.81 -10.96 7.36
C ILE A 176 -9.96 -10.05 7.79
N GLY A 177 -10.57 -10.31 8.97
CA GLY A 177 -11.74 -9.57 9.43
C GLY A 177 -11.46 -8.09 9.68
N SER A 178 -10.33 -7.74 10.30
CA SER A 178 -9.95 -6.34 10.48
C SER A 178 -9.58 -5.70 9.15
N THR A 179 -8.77 -6.38 8.34
CA THR A 179 -8.22 -5.84 7.10
C THR A 179 -9.30 -5.62 6.04
N VAL A 180 -10.27 -6.53 5.87
CA VAL A 180 -11.36 -6.35 4.89
C VAL A 180 -12.17 -5.09 5.18
N ILE A 181 -12.49 -4.82 6.45
CA ILE A 181 -13.26 -3.63 6.85
C ILE A 181 -12.40 -2.37 6.69
N SER A 182 -11.20 -2.38 7.21
CA SER A 182 -10.30 -1.21 7.15
C SER A 182 -9.90 -0.85 5.72
N GLN A 183 -9.67 -1.84 4.84
CA GLN A 183 -9.38 -1.61 3.43
C GLN A 183 -10.58 -1.05 2.65
N LEU A 184 -11.80 -1.42 3.02
CA LEU A 184 -12.99 -0.79 2.44
C LEU A 184 -13.04 0.70 2.79
N ILE A 185 -12.84 1.05 4.04
CA ILE A 185 -12.81 2.43 4.51
C ILE A 185 -11.66 3.21 3.87
N ASP A 186 -10.48 2.60 3.77
CA ASP A 186 -9.33 3.19 3.06
C ASP A 186 -9.70 3.54 1.60
N THR A 187 -10.31 2.61 0.89
CA THR A 187 -10.67 2.80 -0.52
C THR A 187 -11.77 3.86 -0.69
N ILE A 188 -12.78 3.89 0.20
CA ILE A 188 -13.84 4.90 0.24
C ILE A 188 -13.25 6.31 0.41
N ILE A 189 -12.19 6.45 1.19
CA ILE A 189 -11.56 7.74 1.47
C ILE A 189 -10.54 8.09 0.39
N PHE A 190 -9.63 7.16 0.07
CA PHE A 190 -8.50 7.40 -0.82
C PHE A 190 -8.94 7.72 -2.25
N VAL A 191 -9.79 6.88 -2.84
CA VAL A 191 -10.13 6.98 -4.26
C VAL A 191 -10.80 8.32 -4.60
N PRO A 192 -11.83 8.80 -3.87
CA PRO A 192 -12.41 10.10 -4.16
C PRO A 192 -11.43 11.26 -3.94
N ILE A 193 -10.63 11.23 -2.88
CA ILE A 193 -9.66 12.31 -2.63
C ILE A 193 -8.58 12.34 -3.70
N ALA A 194 -7.99 11.19 -4.03
CA ALA A 194 -6.90 11.10 -5.00
C ALA A 194 -7.33 11.41 -6.44
N PHE A 195 -8.53 11.02 -6.84
CA PHE A 195 -8.95 11.05 -8.24
C PHE A 195 -10.06 12.07 -8.55
N LEU A 196 -10.86 12.51 -7.57
CA LEU A 196 -11.96 13.47 -7.80
C LEU A 196 -11.67 14.86 -7.22
N LEU A 197 -11.18 14.93 -5.97
CA LEU A 197 -11.12 16.20 -5.22
C LEU A 197 -9.80 16.95 -5.38
N ILE A 198 -8.68 16.28 -5.61
CA ILE A 198 -7.36 16.92 -5.62
C ILE A 198 -6.95 17.35 -7.05
N GLY A 199 -7.89 17.64 -7.92
CA GLY A 199 -7.67 18.30 -9.22
C GLY A 199 -6.56 17.66 -10.07
N GLY A 200 -6.52 16.43 -10.01
CA GLY A 200 -5.49 15.69 -10.19
C GLY A 200 -4.73 15.38 -11.38
N ILE A 201 -4.96 14.26 -11.91
CA ILE A 201 -4.34 13.83 -13.16
C ILE A 201 -4.85 14.77 -14.26
N PRO A 202 -3.96 15.38 -15.05
CA PRO A 202 -4.39 16.26 -16.14
C PRO A 202 -5.44 15.59 -17.02
N GLY A 203 -6.63 16.15 -17.07
CA GLY A 203 -7.76 15.61 -17.82
C GLY A 203 -8.84 14.92 -16.98
N GLY A 204 -8.60 14.64 -15.70
CA GLY A 204 -9.53 13.94 -14.82
C GLY A 204 -9.89 12.53 -15.32
N TYR A 205 -10.38 11.68 -14.42
CA TYR A 205 -11.00 10.43 -14.82
C TYR A 205 -12.53 10.61 -14.89
N PRO A 206 -13.22 10.09 -15.92
CA PRO A 206 -14.67 9.96 -15.91
C PRO A 206 -15.14 9.19 -14.65
N ASN A 207 -16.30 9.56 -14.12
CA ASN A 207 -16.83 8.93 -12.90
C ASN A 207 -16.93 7.39 -13.02
N GLU A 208 -17.21 6.88 -14.21
CA GLU A 208 -17.26 5.44 -14.48
C GLU A 208 -15.91 4.76 -14.24
N ILE A 209 -14.81 5.38 -14.68
CA ILE A 209 -13.44 4.88 -14.47
C ILE A 209 -13.07 4.97 -12.99
N VAL A 210 -13.49 6.01 -12.27
CA VAL A 210 -13.24 6.11 -10.82
C VAL A 210 -13.93 4.99 -10.06
N TRP A 211 -15.14 4.59 -10.43
CA TRP A 211 -15.83 3.45 -9.86
C TRP A 211 -15.13 2.12 -10.18
N GLU A 212 -14.60 1.97 -11.39
CA GLU A 212 -13.80 0.80 -11.76
C GLU A 212 -12.53 0.73 -10.92
N ILE A 213 -11.79 1.83 -10.80
CA ILE A 213 -10.60 1.93 -9.93
C ILE A 213 -10.96 1.61 -8.48
N PHE A 214 -12.10 2.08 -7.98
CA PHE A 214 -12.55 1.80 -6.62
C PHE A 214 -12.70 0.30 -6.37
N TRP A 215 -13.49 -0.39 -7.18
CA TRP A 215 -13.76 -1.81 -6.99
C TRP A 215 -12.53 -2.67 -7.23
N THR A 216 -11.75 -2.38 -8.27
CA THR A 216 -10.53 -3.14 -8.57
C THR A 216 -9.48 -2.96 -7.46
N THR A 217 -9.29 -1.74 -6.96
CA THR A 217 -8.39 -1.46 -5.84
C THR A 217 -8.81 -2.23 -4.59
N TYR A 218 -10.11 -2.19 -4.23
CA TYR A 218 -10.61 -2.90 -3.05
C TYR A 218 -10.45 -4.42 -3.17
N ILE A 219 -10.85 -5.01 -4.31
CA ILE A 219 -10.74 -6.46 -4.55
C ILE A 219 -9.28 -6.91 -4.48
N ILE A 220 -8.37 -6.16 -5.10
CA ILE A 220 -6.94 -6.49 -5.07
C ILE A 220 -6.39 -6.42 -3.63
N LYS A 221 -6.77 -5.41 -2.85
CA LYS A 221 -6.35 -5.29 -1.45
C LYS A 221 -6.84 -6.46 -0.60
N VAL A 222 -8.10 -6.88 -0.78
CA VAL A 222 -8.66 -8.05 -0.09
C VAL A 222 -7.95 -9.34 -0.54
N ALA A 223 -7.65 -9.48 -1.82
CA ALA A 223 -6.89 -10.63 -2.33
C ALA A 223 -5.47 -10.69 -1.72
N VAL A 224 -4.79 -9.56 -1.61
CA VAL A 224 -3.48 -9.47 -0.93
C VAL A 224 -3.61 -9.90 0.52
N ALA A 225 -4.61 -9.40 1.26
CA ALA A 225 -4.86 -9.78 2.66
C ALA A 225 -5.17 -11.29 2.84
N ALA A 226 -5.81 -11.92 1.86
CA ALA A 226 -6.02 -13.37 1.89
C ALA A 226 -4.71 -14.15 1.65
N ILE A 227 -3.86 -13.67 0.74
CA ILE A 227 -2.58 -14.30 0.39
C ILE A 227 -1.55 -14.13 1.52
N ASP A 228 -1.58 -12.99 2.23
CA ASP A 228 -0.62 -12.68 3.29
C ASP A 228 -0.92 -13.38 4.61
N THR A 229 -2.15 -13.82 4.83
CA THR A 229 -2.60 -14.47 6.08
C THR A 229 -1.67 -15.59 6.58
N PRO A 230 -1.15 -16.52 5.75
CA PRO A 230 -0.21 -17.54 6.21
C PRO A 230 1.07 -16.97 6.85
N PHE A 231 1.48 -15.78 6.42
CA PHE A 231 2.72 -15.14 6.91
C PHE A 231 2.54 -14.48 8.29
N VAL A 232 1.30 -14.27 8.75
CA VAL A 232 1.04 -13.77 10.12
C VAL A 232 1.34 -14.84 11.17
N TYR A 233 1.28 -16.13 10.79
CA TYR A 233 1.59 -17.26 11.67
C TYR A 233 3.09 -17.52 11.86
N LEU A 234 3.97 -16.87 11.08
CA LEU A 234 5.41 -17.01 11.15
C LEU A 234 6.04 -16.09 12.18
#